data_ef902de2b45c67b1437d1b41ee4a850d
#
_entry.id   ef902de2b45c67b1437d1b41ee4a850d
#
_cell.length_a   1.000
_cell.length_b   1.000
_cell.length_c   1.000
_cell.angle_alpha   90.00
_cell.angle_beta   90.00
_cell.angle_gamma   90.00
#
_symmetry.space_group_name_H-M   'P 1'
#
loop_
_entity.id
_entity.type
_entity.pdbx_description
1 polymer ?
#
loop_
_entity_poly.entity_id
_entity_poly.type
_entity_poly.pdbx_seq_one_letter_code
_entity_poly.pdbx_strand_id
1 'polypeptide(L)'
;MLIPRVLSRGTSSKAQRNHFSDILSAAPEVPAVIYNSPYYGFETRSELFFDLLEDFPNLIGFKEFGGAESLSYAAENITNQSETLLLMVGVDTQVNHGYVNCGAEGAITGIGNVLPDEVLTL
;
A
#
# COMPACT_ATOMS: atom_id res chain seq x y z
N MET A 1 -9.02 1.36 -1.13
CA MET A 1 -7.80 0.51 -1.17
C MET A 1 -7.98 -0.56 -2.22
N LEU A 2 -6.94 -0.79 -3.03
CA LEU A 2 -6.91 -1.83 -4.06
C LEU A 2 -6.17 -3.05 -3.53
N ILE A 3 -6.82 -4.19 -3.60
CA ILE A 3 -6.26 -5.47 -3.14
C ILE A 3 -5.84 -6.29 -4.35
N PRO A 4 -4.65 -6.93 -4.33
CA PRO A 4 -4.27 -7.87 -5.38
C PRO A 4 -5.30 -8.97 -5.54
N ARG A 5 -5.49 -9.43 -6.76
CA ARG A 5 -6.38 -10.57 -7.01
C ARG A 5 -5.75 -11.84 -6.45
N VAL A 6 -6.45 -12.49 -5.53
CA VAL A 6 -6.07 -13.80 -5.03
C VAL A 6 -6.38 -14.84 -6.10
N LEU A 7 -5.34 -15.44 -6.66
CA LEU A 7 -5.47 -16.53 -7.62
C LEU A 7 -4.92 -17.82 -7.00
N SER A 8 -5.65 -18.90 -7.16
CA SER A 8 -5.30 -20.20 -6.58
C SER A 8 -4.04 -20.84 -7.16
N ARG A 9 -3.54 -20.33 -8.28
CA ARG A 9 -2.29 -20.81 -8.93
C ARG A 9 -1.62 -19.67 -9.69
N GLY A 10 -0.41 -19.33 -9.28
CA GLY A 10 0.54 -18.52 -9.99
C GLY A 10 0.01 -17.22 -10.58
N THR A 11 0.00 -16.19 -9.79
CA THR A 11 -0.36 -14.85 -10.25
C THR A 11 0.81 -14.20 -10.95
N SER A 12 0.67 -13.85 -12.23
CA SER A 12 1.66 -13.06 -12.93
C SER A 12 1.50 -11.57 -12.65
N SER A 13 2.59 -10.81 -12.70
CA SER A 13 2.58 -9.35 -12.61
C SER A 13 1.62 -8.71 -13.64
N LYS A 14 1.59 -9.26 -14.87
CA LYS A 14 0.67 -8.82 -15.91
C LYS A 14 -0.81 -9.02 -15.55
N ALA A 15 -1.16 -10.14 -14.91
CA ALA A 15 -2.53 -10.39 -14.49
C ALA A 15 -2.95 -9.43 -13.36
N GLN A 16 -2.04 -9.12 -12.45
CA GLN A 16 -2.28 -8.14 -11.40
C GLN A 16 -2.40 -6.72 -11.96
N ARG A 17 -1.55 -6.37 -12.91
CA ARG A 17 -1.65 -5.09 -13.60
C ARG A 17 -3.04 -4.89 -14.23
N ASN A 18 -3.52 -5.87 -14.96
CA ASN A 18 -4.85 -5.81 -15.57
C ASN A 18 -5.94 -5.63 -14.51
N HIS A 19 -5.88 -6.39 -13.42
CA HIS A 19 -6.82 -6.29 -12.31
C HIS A 19 -6.84 -4.88 -11.67
N PHE A 20 -5.67 -4.32 -11.38
CA PHE A 20 -5.57 -2.97 -10.83
C PHE A 20 -6.04 -1.91 -11.84
N SER A 21 -5.70 -2.07 -13.11
CA SER A 21 -6.11 -1.17 -14.20
C SER A 21 -7.63 -1.11 -14.33
N ASP A 22 -8.31 -2.25 -14.28
CA ASP A 22 -9.77 -2.33 -14.35
C ASP A 22 -10.43 -1.54 -13.20
N ILE A 23 -9.90 -1.65 -11.98
CA ILE A 23 -10.43 -0.94 -10.81
C ILE A 23 -10.13 0.56 -10.89
N LEU A 24 -8.89 0.94 -11.20
CA LEU A 24 -8.46 2.34 -11.29
C LEU A 24 -9.22 3.09 -12.39
N SER A 25 -9.48 2.42 -13.51
CA SER A 25 -10.25 2.98 -14.63
C SER A 25 -11.73 3.17 -14.32
N ALA A 26 -12.29 2.34 -13.43
CA ALA A 26 -13.70 2.37 -13.09
C ALA A 26 -14.11 3.63 -12.30
N ALA A 27 -13.16 4.24 -11.58
CA ALA A 27 -13.39 5.45 -10.79
C ALA A 27 -12.14 6.36 -10.82
N PRO A 28 -11.83 6.98 -11.96
CA PRO A 28 -10.59 7.74 -12.13
C PRO A 28 -10.51 9.00 -11.26
N GLU A 29 -11.64 9.51 -10.78
CA GLU A 29 -11.73 10.64 -9.87
C GLU A 29 -11.54 10.27 -8.40
N VAL A 30 -11.51 8.98 -8.06
CA VAL A 30 -11.36 8.50 -6.67
C VAL A 30 -9.90 8.20 -6.37
N PRO A 31 -9.29 8.89 -5.38
CA PRO A 31 -7.94 8.57 -4.96
C PRO A 31 -7.83 7.11 -4.45
N ALA A 32 -6.78 6.42 -4.87
CA ALA A 32 -6.59 5.02 -4.56
C ALA A 32 -5.19 4.71 -4.04
N VAL A 33 -5.10 3.75 -3.13
CA VAL A 33 -3.83 3.19 -2.66
C VAL A 33 -3.82 1.68 -2.85
N ILE A 34 -2.70 1.12 -3.27
CA ILE A 34 -2.53 -0.33 -3.33
C ILE A 34 -2.31 -0.85 -1.91
N TYR A 35 -3.05 -1.88 -1.54
CA TYR A 35 -2.88 -2.60 -0.28
C TYR A 35 -2.05 -3.86 -0.51
N ASN A 36 -0.81 -3.82 -0.08
CA ASN A 36 0.11 -4.95 -0.12
C ASN A 36 0.04 -5.73 1.18
N SER A 37 -0.08 -7.05 1.07
CA SER A 37 -0.14 -7.94 2.24
C SER A 37 0.36 -9.33 1.87
N PRO A 38 1.14 -9.98 2.75
CA PRO A 38 1.61 -11.35 2.53
C PRO A 38 0.47 -12.37 2.43
N TYR A 39 -0.72 -12.03 2.91
CA TYR A 39 -1.88 -12.91 2.86
C TYR A 39 -2.49 -13.07 1.47
N TYR A 40 -2.17 -12.19 0.52
CA TYR A 40 -2.74 -12.25 -0.83
C TYR A 40 -1.95 -13.12 -1.81
N GLY A 41 -0.79 -13.64 -1.39
CA GLY A 41 0.04 -14.51 -2.23
C GLY A 41 0.67 -13.80 -3.44
N PHE A 42 0.61 -12.47 -3.48
CA PHE A 42 1.27 -11.64 -4.47
C PHE A 42 1.79 -10.38 -3.80
N GLU A 43 3.06 -10.07 -4.05
CA GLU A 43 3.71 -8.87 -3.56
C GLU A 43 3.80 -7.85 -4.70
N THR A 44 3.21 -6.67 -4.49
CA THR A 44 3.35 -5.54 -5.42
C THR A 44 4.68 -4.86 -5.18
N ARG A 45 5.56 -4.94 -6.17
CA ARG A 45 6.88 -4.28 -6.15
C ARG A 45 6.83 -2.95 -6.89
N SER A 46 7.91 -2.19 -6.77
CA SER A 46 8.04 -0.85 -7.34
C SER A 46 7.79 -0.80 -8.85
N GLU A 47 8.26 -1.80 -9.59
CA GLU A 47 8.10 -1.84 -11.05
C GLU A 47 6.62 -1.84 -11.45
N LEU A 48 5.80 -2.70 -10.82
CA LEU A 48 4.37 -2.74 -11.10
C LEU A 48 3.66 -1.48 -10.63
N PHE A 49 4.08 -0.95 -9.48
CA PHE A 49 3.48 0.28 -8.94
C PHE A 49 3.68 1.46 -9.89
N PHE A 50 4.91 1.69 -10.36
CA PHE A 50 5.21 2.80 -11.26
C PHE A 50 4.64 2.61 -12.65
N ASP A 51 4.62 1.37 -13.18
CA ASP A 51 3.95 1.06 -14.44
C ASP A 51 2.43 1.40 -14.40
N LEU A 52 1.79 1.20 -13.26
CA LEU A 52 0.40 1.63 -13.05
C LEU A 52 0.27 3.15 -12.88
N LEU A 53 1.19 3.78 -12.15
CA LEU A 53 1.15 5.22 -11.90
C LEU A 53 1.28 6.05 -13.18
N GLU A 54 2.00 5.56 -14.19
CA GLU A 54 2.10 6.22 -15.51
C GLU A 54 0.74 6.40 -16.18
N ASP A 55 -0.14 5.41 -16.06
CA ASP A 55 -1.45 5.42 -16.72
C ASP A 55 -2.59 5.92 -15.79
N PHE A 56 -2.39 5.84 -14.47
CA PHE A 56 -3.46 6.08 -13.48
C PHE A 56 -3.04 7.10 -12.41
N PRO A 57 -3.17 8.40 -12.66
CA PRO A 57 -2.78 9.45 -11.71
C PRO A 57 -3.63 9.48 -10.43
N ASN A 58 -4.74 8.78 -10.39
CA ASN A 58 -5.52 8.56 -9.18
C ASN A 58 -4.92 7.51 -8.22
N LEU A 59 -3.87 6.80 -8.63
CA LEU A 59 -3.06 5.99 -7.72
C LEU A 59 -2.13 6.92 -6.94
N ILE A 60 -2.40 7.11 -5.64
CA ILE A 60 -1.72 8.11 -4.82
C ILE A 60 -0.86 7.53 -3.70
N GLY A 61 -0.77 6.22 -3.55
CA GLY A 61 0.01 5.68 -2.46
C GLY A 61 -0.06 4.17 -2.29
N PHE A 62 0.54 3.75 -1.19
CA PHE A 62 0.77 2.36 -0.87
C PHE A 62 0.47 2.08 0.60
N LYS A 63 -0.28 1.03 0.90
CA LYS A 63 -0.46 0.52 2.25
C LYS A 63 0.27 -0.81 2.39
N GLU A 64 1.22 -0.88 3.32
CA GLU A 64 1.99 -2.08 3.59
C GLU A 64 1.52 -2.80 4.84
N PHE A 65 1.21 -4.09 4.72
CA PHE A 65 0.81 -4.98 5.82
C PHE A 65 1.88 -6.04 6.13
N GLY A 66 3.11 -5.80 5.73
CA GLY A 66 4.26 -6.64 6.09
C GLY A 66 4.95 -6.17 7.36
N GLY A 67 6.06 -6.83 7.69
CA GLY A 67 6.95 -6.43 8.77
C GLY A 67 7.79 -5.20 8.44
N ALA A 68 8.72 -4.86 9.34
CA ALA A 68 9.59 -3.69 9.20
C ALA A 68 10.37 -3.66 7.88
N GLU A 69 10.87 -4.81 7.43
CA GLU A 69 11.63 -4.92 6.18
C GLU A 69 10.76 -4.57 4.96
N SER A 70 9.53 -5.10 4.90
CA SER A 70 8.59 -4.79 3.81
C SER A 70 8.18 -3.32 3.81
N LEU A 71 7.98 -2.75 4.99
CA LEU A 71 7.63 -1.34 5.15
C LEU A 71 8.77 -0.43 4.72
N SER A 72 10.01 -0.76 5.10
CA SER A 72 11.22 -0.04 4.65
C SER A 72 11.38 -0.14 3.12
N TYR A 73 11.16 -1.32 2.54
CA TYR A 73 11.17 -1.48 1.09
C TYR A 73 10.15 -0.57 0.40
N ALA A 74 8.91 -0.53 0.88
CA ALA A 74 7.86 0.30 0.31
C ALA A 74 8.22 1.79 0.41
N ALA A 75 8.77 2.24 1.53
CA ALA A 75 9.26 3.59 1.69
C ALA A 75 10.37 3.92 0.69
N GLU A 76 11.44 3.15 0.71
CA GLU A 76 12.66 3.43 -0.07
C GLU A 76 12.45 3.32 -1.58
N ASN A 77 11.64 2.35 -2.02
CA ASN A 77 11.51 2.03 -3.44
C ASN A 77 10.22 2.54 -4.08
N ILE A 78 9.23 3.00 -3.31
CA ILE A 78 7.95 3.47 -3.83
C ILE A 78 7.67 4.89 -3.35
N THR A 79 7.33 5.06 -2.07
CA THR A 79 6.73 6.33 -1.63
C THR A 79 7.73 7.48 -1.49
N ASN A 80 8.97 7.23 -1.14
CA ASN A 80 10.01 8.27 -1.08
C ASN A 80 10.53 8.70 -2.46
N GLN A 81 10.05 8.09 -3.54
CA GLN A 81 10.41 8.49 -4.90
C GLN A 81 9.64 9.73 -5.37
N SER A 82 8.60 10.14 -4.66
CA SER A 82 7.81 11.34 -4.96
C SER A 82 7.15 11.88 -3.69
N GLU A 83 7.19 13.19 -3.51
CA GLU A 83 6.54 13.88 -2.38
C GLU A 83 4.99 13.80 -2.41
N THR A 84 4.44 13.35 -3.52
CA THR A 84 2.97 13.20 -3.68
C THR A 84 2.45 11.81 -3.34
N LEU A 85 3.33 10.85 -3.08
CA LEU A 85 2.95 9.48 -2.77
C LEU A 85 2.85 9.26 -1.26
N LEU A 86 1.76 8.64 -0.83
CA LEU A 86 1.45 8.39 0.57
C LEU A 86 1.83 6.97 0.98
N LEU A 87 2.54 6.83 2.09
CA LEU A 87 2.75 5.53 2.75
C LEU A 87 1.78 5.38 3.92
N MET A 88 1.06 4.26 3.93
CA MET A 88 0.14 3.88 5.01
C MET A 88 0.62 2.61 5.69
N VAL A 89 0.73 2.64 7.01
CA VAL A 89 1.06 1.45 7.80
C VAL A 89 -0.18 0.59 8.03
N GLY A 90 -0.07 -0.71 7.78
CA GLY A 90 -1.18 -1.65 7.93
C GLY A 90 -1.11 -2.54 9.18
N VAL A 91 0.02 -2.56 9.88
CA VAL A 91 0.27 -3.44 11.03
C VAL A 91 0.47 -2.62 12.29
N ASP A 92 -0.30 -2.91 13.34
CA ASP A 92 -0.29 -2.16 14.60
C ASP A 92 1.11 -2.05 15.22
N THR A 93 1.87 -3.13 15.22
CA THR A 93 3.23 -3.18 15.79
C THR A 93 4.28 -2.44 14.96
N GLN A 94 3.95 -2.03 13.74
CA GLN A 94 4.85 -1.33 12.83
C GLN A 94 4.57 0.18 12.74
N VAL A 95 3.60 0.70 13.46
CA VAL A 95 3.21 2.12 13.41
C VAL A 95 4.40 3.04 13.76
N ASN A 96 5.08 2.77 14.86
CA ASN A 96 6.25 3.55 15.26
C ASN A 96 7.37 3.51 14.21
N HIS A 97 7.70 2.32 13.68
CA HIS A 97 8.70 2.18 12.62
C HIS A 97 8.31 2.95 11.36
N GLY A 98 7.03 2.88 10.97
CA GLY A 98 6.52 3.58 9.79
C GLY A 98 6.65 5.09 9.89
N TYR A 99 6.25 5.68 11.02
CA TYR A 99 6.33 7.12 11.21
C TYR A 99 7.77 7.62 11.40
N VAL A 100 8.56 6.94 12.19
CA VAL A 100 9.90 7.42 12.56
C VAL A 100 10.94 7.17 11.46
N ASN A 101 10.85 6.01 10.79
CA ASN A 101 11.91 5.56 9.87
C ASN A 101 11.51 5.54 8.40
N CYS A 102 10.20 5.49 8.10
CA CYS A 102 9.71 5.27 6.73
C CYS A 102 8.95 6.47 6.15
N GLY A 103 8.73 7.52 6.93
CA GLY A 103 7.96 8.68 6.46
C GLY A 103 6.49 8.38 6.20
N ALA A 104 5.91 7.44 6.92
CA ALA A 104 4.49 7.13 6.79
C ALA A 104 3.63 8.31 7.24
N GLU A 105 2.58 8.61 6.48
CA GLU A 105 1.66 9.71 6.74
C GLU A 105 0.37 9.26 7.43
N GLY A 106 0.14 7.95 7.53
CA GLY A 106 -1.02 7.39 8.17
C GLY A 106 -0.88 5.92 8.52
N ALA A 107 -1.84 5.44 9.32
CA ALA A 107 -1.96 4.04 9.66
C ALA A 107 -3.42 3.60 9.61
N ILE A 108 -3.65 2.36 9.19
CA ILE A 108 -4.98 1.72 9.24
C ILE A 108 -4.81 0.49 10.12
N THR A 109 -5.15 0.64 11.38
CA THR A 109 -4.84 -0.30 12.45
C THR A 109 -6.09 -0.98 13.00
N GLY A 110 -5.93 -2.21 13.51
CA GLY A 110 -6.99 -2.92 14.23
C GLY A 110 -7.15 -2.43 15.66
N ILE A 111 -6.04 -2.09 16.31
CA ILE A 111 -6.02 -1.66 17.72
C ILE A 111 -6.83 -0.37 17.97
N GLY A 112 -6.94 0.50 16.98
CA GLY A 112 -7.74 1.72 17.06
C GLY A 112 -9.23 1.51 17.30
N ASN A 113 -9.75 0.28 17.09
CA ASN A 113 -11.12 -0.07 17.46
C ASN A 113 -11.30 -0.30 18.97
N VAL A 114 -10.22 -0.51 19.69
CA VAL A 114 -10.22 -0.80 21.13
C VAL A 114 -9.62 0.35 21.94
N LEU A 115 -8.56 0.95 21.42
CA LEU A 115 -7.78 2.02 22.07
C LEU A 115 -7.65 3.23 21.13
N PRO A 116 -8.76 3.90 20.76
CA PRO A 116 -8.73 5.00 19.80
C PRO A 116 -7.94 6.21 20.29
N ASP A 117 -8.07 6.57 21.54
CA ASP A 117 -7.40 7.75 22.11
C ASP A 117 -5.88 7.56 22.15
N GLU A 118 -5.41 6.38 22.49
CA GLU A 118 -4.00 6.02 22.50
C GLU A 118 -3.41 6.05 21.09
N VAL A 119 -4.14 5.56 20.10
CA VAL A 119 -3.70 5.58 18.71
C VAL A 119 -3.61 7.00 18.16
N LEU A 120 -4.55 7.87 18.50
CA LEU A 120 -4.57 9.27 18.07
C LEU A 120 -3.46 10.13 18.72
N THR A 121 -2.85 9.65 19.79
CA THR A 121 -1.75 10.34 20.48
C THR A 121 -0.35 9.82 20.09
N LEU A 122 -0.29 8.80 19.26
CA LEU A 122 0.97 8.33 18.70
C LEU A 122 1.51 9.36 17.69
#